data_cedad61533be6a75366f9e7587a6420d
#
_entry.id   cedad61533be6a75366f9e7587a6420d
#
_cell.length_a   1.000
_cell.length_b   1.000
_cell.length_c   1.000
_cell.angle_alpha   90.00
_cell.angle_beta   90.00
_cell.angle_gamma   90.00
#
_symmetry.space_group_name_H-M   'P 1'
#
loop_
_entity.id
_entity.type
_entity.pdbx_description
1 polymer ?
#
loop_
_entity_poly.entity_id
_entity_poly.type
_entity_poly.pdbx_seq_one_letter_code
_entity_poly.pdbx_strand_id
1 'polypeptide(L)'
;MDRSLPVLLKRFSPANDLQTLSVQFTEIARAALYGGYFVVNKDEYHIYLLDIEFYFHSEETDGIHEPKMYHKGNLPFFPKGTLWPHLSGVDVTFEDDEYQKYRASFLIRGYKYIGKDG
;
A
#
# COMPACT_ATOMS: atom_id res chain seq x y z
N MET A 1 7.51 -17.45 -10.15
CA MET A 1 6.79 -16.87 -9.00
C MET A 1 6.25 -15.51 -9.38
N ASP A 2 4.99 -15.31 -9.14
CA ASP A 2 4.34 -14.04 -9.46
C ASP A 2 4.71 -12.98 -8.42
N ARG A 3 5.27 -11.87 -8.89
CA ARG A 3 5.66 -10.74 -8.05
C ARG A 3 4.90 -9.47 -8.42
N SER A 4 3.72 -9.62 -9.00
CA SER A 4 2.87 -8.48 -9.27
C SER A 4 2.43 -7.82 -7.97
N LEU A 5 2.12 -6.54 -8.03
CA LEU A 5 1.71 -5.79 -6.84
C LEU A 5 0.53 -6.42 -6.10
N PRO A 6 -0.57 -6.79 -6.77
CA PRO A 6 -1.69 -7.39 -6.04
C PRO A 6 -1.30 -8.66 -5.28
N VAL A 7 -0.44 -9.49 -5.86
CA VAL A 7 0.01 -10.73 -5.21
C VAL A 7 0.87 -10.41 -4.00
N LEU A 8 1.80 -9.45 -4.13
CA LEU A 8 2.66 -9.07 -3.02
C LEU A 8 1.87 -8.48 -1.87
N LEU A 9 0.85 -7.67 -2.16
CA LEU A 9 0.01 -7.10 -1.10
C LEU A 9 -0.75 -8.20 -0.35
N LYS A 10 -1.23 -9.20 -1.05
CA LYS A 10 -1.94 -10.32 -0.43
C LYS A 10 -1.01 -11.20 0.40
N ARG A 11 0.24 -11.32 -0.01
CA ARG A 11 1.23 -12.14 0.69
C ARG A 11 1.86 -11.45 1.88
N PHE A 12 1.71 -10.14 1.99
CA PHE A 12 2.35 -9.42 3.08
C PHE A 12 1.97 -10.03 4.42
N SER A 13 2.97 -10.27 5.24
CA SER A 13 2.78 -10.81 6.59
C SER A 13 3.74 -10.07 7.52
N PRO A 14 3.23 -9.46 8.59
CA PRO A 14 4.12 -8.76 9.51
C PRO A 14 5.08 -9.73 10.18
N ALA A 15 6.27 -9.23 10.51
CA ALA A 15 7.28 -10.01 11.18
C ALA A 15 7.89 -9.16 12.28
N ASN A 16 8.41 -9.84 13.31
CA ASN A 16 9.01 -9.13 14.43
C ASN A 16 10.40 -8.59 14.12
N ASP A 17 11.06 -9.10 13.09
CA ASP A 17 12.37 -8.59 12.75
C ASP A 17 12.28 -7.61 11.59
N LEU A 18 13.05 -6.53 11.71
CA LEU A 18 13.02 -5.44 10.75
C LEU A 18 13.53 -5.86 9.38
N GLN A 19 14.41 -6.84 9.32
CA GLN A 19 14.97 -7.29 8.06
C GLN A 19 13.89 -7.93 7.18
N THR A 20 13.08 -8.80 7.76
CA THR A 20 11.99 -9.45 7.02
C THR A 20 10.95 -8.44 6.57
N LEU A 21 10.59 -7.50 7.43
CA LEU A 21 9.67 -6.42 7.04
C LEU A 21 10.25 -5.59 5.91
N SER A 22 11.53 -5.23 6.03
CA SER A 22 12.21 -4.41 5.03
C SER A 22 12.24 -5.08 3.66
N VAL A 23 12.48 -6.40 3.62
CA VAL A 23 12.47 -7.13 2.36
C VAL A 23 11.11 -7.08 1.71
N GLN A 24 10.04 -7.29 2.48
CA GLN A 24 8.69 -7.23 1.94
C GLN A 24 8.34 -5.84 1.43
N PHE A 25 8.64 -4.80 2.20
CA PHE A 25 8.40 -3.43 1.75
C PHE A 25 9.19 -3.11 0.49
N THR A 26 10.44 -3.57 0.40
CA THR A 26 11.26 -3.35 -0.80
C THR A 26 10.64 -4.01 -2.03
N GLU A 27 10.13 -5.23 -1.88
CA GLU A 27 9.48 -5.91 -3.00
C GLU A 27 8.21 -5.19 -3.43
N ILE A 28 7.39 -4.75 -2.46
CA ILE A 28 6.19 -4.00 -2.76
C ILE A 28 6.53 -2.67 -3.45
N ALA A 29 7.54 -1.97 -2.95
CA ALA A 29 7.97 -0.71 -3.55
C ALA A 29 8.42 -0.90 -4.98
N ARG A 30 9.19 -1.96 -5.23
CA ARG A 30 9.67 -2.25 -6.56
C ARG A 30 8.53 -2.52 -7.53
N ALA A 31 7.55 -3.32 -7.10
CA ALA A 31 6.38 -3.61 -7.91
C ALA A 31 5.54 -2.35 -8.14
N ALA A 32 5.35 -1.53 -7.11
CA ALA A 32 4.53 -0.32 -7.22
C ALA A 32 5.17 0.72 -8.13
N LEU A 33 6.48 0.90 -8.04
CA LEU A 33 7.17 1.98 -8.75
C LEU A 33 7.62 1.56 -10.16
N TYR A 34 7.93 0.29 -10.38
CA TYR A 34 8.51 -0.17 -11.63
C TYR A 34 7.76 -1.32 -12.29
N GLY A 35 6.79 -1.89 -11.62
CA GLY A 35 6.14 -3.11 -12.10
C GLY A 35 4.98 -2.92 -13.06
N GLY A 36 4.60 -1.68 -13.36
CA GLY A 36 3.48 -1.44 -14.25
C GLY A 36 2.78 -0.12 -13.97
N TYR A 37 1.49 -0.10 -14.14
CA TYR A 37 0.71 1.10 -13.98
C TYR A 37 -0.68 0.76 -13.45
N PHE A 38 -1.37 1.76 -12.92
CA PHE A 38 -2.76 1.64 -12.52
C PHE A 38 -3.65 2.15 -13.65
N VAL A 39 -4.77 1.51 -13.84
CA VAL A 39 -5.72 1.84 -14.90
C VAL A 39 -6.88 2.61 -14.30
N VAL A 40 -7.25 3.70 -14.93
CA VAL A 40 -8.34 4.56 -14.48
C VAL A 40 -9.31 4.77 -15.63
N ASN A 41 -10.60 4.85 -15.32
CA ASN A 41 -11.67 5.10 -16.28
C ASN A 41 -11.66 4.13 -17.45
N LYS A 42 -11.69 2.84 -17.16
CA LYS A 42 -11.77 1.81 -18.19
C LYS A 42 -10.63 1.91 -19.20
N ASP A 43 -9.42 2.06 -18.67
CA ASP A 43 -8.19 2.13 -19.46
C ASP A 43 -8.00 3.45 -20.21
N GLU A 44 -8.75 4.48 -19.84
CA GLU A 44 -8.57 5.79 -20.44
C GLU A 44 -7.28 6.47 -19.99
N TYR A 45 -6.86 6.23 -18.75
CA TYR A 45 -5.64 6.79 -18.19
C TYR A 45 -4.82 5.70 -17.53
N HIS A 46 -3.51 5.81 -17.69
CA HIS A 46 -2.54 4.95 -16.99
C HIS A 46 -1.78 5.80 -16.00
N ILE A 47 -1.77 5.37 -14.75
CA ILE A 47 -1.08 6.08 -13.67
C ILE A 47 0.16 5.31 -13.27
N TYR A 48 1.31 5.98 -13.39
CA TYR A 48 2.61 5.44 -12.99
C TYR A 48 3.04 6.11 -11.71
N LEU A 49 3.35 5.32 -10.70
CA LEU A 49 3.76 5.87 -9.41
C LEU A 49 5.23 6.25 -9.46
N LEU A 50 5.54 7.43 -8.93
CA LEU A 50 6.90 7.96 -8.91
C LEU A 50 7.50 7.97 -7.52
N ASP A 51 6.66 8.04 -6.48
CA ASP A 51 7.12 8.11 -5.10
C ASP A 51 6.02 7.62 -4.19
N ILE A 52 6.38 6.80 -3.22
CA ILE A 52 5.42 6.26 -2.24
C ILE A 52 6.03 6.32 -0.85
N GLU A 53 5.17 6.26 0.17
CA GLU A 53 5.58 6.26 1.56
C GLU A 53 4.79 5.20 2.31
N PHE A 54 5.48 4.31 3.01
CA PHE A 54 4.84 3.22 3.74
C PHE A 54 4.42 3.63 5.13
N TYR A 55 3.30 3.08 5.57
CA TYR A 55 2.79 3.18 6.92
C TYR A 55 2.46 1.78 7.42
N PHE A 56 2.91 1.47 8.63
CA PHE A 56 2.71 0.14 9.19
C PHE A 56 2.52 0.24 10.70
N HIS A 57 1.50 -0.46 11.19
CA HIS A 57 1.21 -0.54 12.61
C HIS A 57 0.66 -1.92 12.93
N SER A 58 1.18 -2.54 13.97
CA SER A 58 0.62 -3.78 14.50
C SER A 58 0.71 -3.76 16.01
N GLU A 59 -0.08 -4.61 16.66
CA GLU A 59 -0.03 -4.71 18.11
C GLU A 59 1.33 -5.19 18.59
N GLU A 60 2.02 -5.99 17.81
CA GLU A 60 3.33 -6.52 18.16
C GLU A 60 4.42 -5.46 18.12
N THR A 61 4.22 -4.43 17.31
CA THR A 61 5.17 -3.34 17.18
C THR A 61 4.63 -2.04 17.77
N ASP A 62 3.54 -2.13 18.52
CA ASP A 62 2.90 -0.95 19.09
C ASP A 62 3.86 -0.22 20.01
N GLY A 63 3.83 1.10 19.96
CA GLY A 63 4.76 1.93 20.70
C GLY A 63 6.04 2.23 19.94
N ILE A 64 6.36 1.46 18.91
CA ILE A 64 7.52 1.74 18.07
C ILE A 64 7.14 2.73 16.99
N HIS A 65 5.98 2.53 16.41
CA HIS A 65 5.50 3.36 15.32
C HIS A 65 3.98 3.47 15.39
N GLU A 66 3.50 4.68 15.30
CA GLU A 66 2.07 4.95 15.33
C GLU A 66 1.68 5.64 14.03
N PRO A 67 0.92 4.96 13.16
CA PRO A 67 0.51 5.56 11.91
C PRO A 67 -0.52 6.66 12.14
N LYS A 68 -0.25 7.82 11.58
CA LYS A 68 -1.15 8.96 11.72
C LYS A 68 -2.24 8.99 10.66
N MET A 69 -2.08 8.24 9.61
CA MET A 69 -3.02 8.21 8.49
C MET A 69 -4.35 7.54 8.84
N TYR A 70 -4.35 6.64 9.82
CA TYR A 70 -5.58 5.99 10.25
C TYR A 70 -6.10 6.62 11.52
N HIS A 71 -7.38 6.87 11.53
CA HIS A 71 -8.06 7.32 12.73
C HIS A 71 -8.37 6.10 13.55
N LYS A 72 -7.69 5.97 14.66
CA LYS A 72 -7.80 4.79 15.51
C LYS A 72 -9.23 4.45 15.85
N GLY A 73 -9.56 3.20 15.74
CA GLY A 73 -10.80 2.65 16.22
C GLY A 73 -12.04 2.94 15.41
N ASN A 74 -11.98 3.87 14.47
CA ASN A 74 -13.18 4.29 13.77
C ASN A 74 -13.26 3.87 12.32
N LEU A 75 -12.14 3.52 11.69
CA LEU A 75 -12.16 3.10 10.31
C LEU A 75 -12.25 1.59 10.20
N PRO A 76 -13.08 1.08 9.29
CA PRO A 76 -13.10 -0.35 9.03
C PRO A 76 -11.76 -0.79 8.42
N PHE A 77 -11.48 -2.07 8.49
CA PHE A 77 -10.34 -2.63 7.77
C PHE A 77 -10.76 -2.87 6.33
N PHE A 78 -9.94 -2.45 5.40
CA PHE A 78 -10.21 -2.55 3.99
C PHE A 78 -9.60 -3.80 3.38
N PRO A 79 -10.23 -4.40 2.36
CA PRO A 79 -9.58 -5.47 1.61
C PRO A 79 -8.24 -5.00 1.05
N LYS A 80 -7.29 -5.92 0.97
CA LYS A 80 -5.95 -5.60 0.47
C LYS A 80 -6.04 -5.09 -0.97
N GLY A 81 -5.32 -4.00 -1.24
CA GLY A 81 -5.33 -3.37 -2.55
C GLY A 81 -6.41 -2.31 -2.72
N THR A 82 -7.10 -1.92 -1.65
CA THR A 82 -8.09 -0.85 -1.73
C THR A 82 -7.39 0.50 -1.90
N LEU A 83 -7.92 1.31 -2.80
CA LEU A 83 -7.47 2.69 -2.97
C LEU A 83 -8.35 3.57 -2.09
N TRP A 84 -7.75 4.17 -1.09
CA TRP A 84 -8.48 4.98 -0.12
C TRP A 84 -8.05 6.45 -0.22
N PRO A 85 -8.89 7.32 -0.80
CA PRO A 85 -8.60 8.76 -0.88
C PRO A 85 -8.88 9.45 0.45
N HIS A 86 -8.02 10.40 0.79
CA HIS A 86 -8.19 11.22 1.98
C HIS A 86 -7.53 12.59 1.73
N LEU A 87 -7.56 13.43 2.75
CA LEU A 87 -7.10 14.82 2.57
C LEU A 87 -5.63 14.93 2.18
N SER A 88 -4.82 13.96 2.56
CA SER A 88 -3.38 13.99 2.27
C SER A 88 -3.00 13.26 0.98
N GLY A 89 -3.96 12.63 0.31
CA GLY A 89 -3.68 11.90 -0.92
C GLY A 89 -4.44 10.60 -1.02
N VAL A 90 -3.83 9.61 -1.63
CA VAL A 90 -4.45 8.29 -1.82
C VAL A 90 -3.53 7.22 -1.28
N ASP A 91 -4.07 6.38 -0.41
CA ASP A 91 -3.37 5.20 0.11
C ASP A 91 -3.77 3.96 -0.66
N VAL A 92 -2.82 3.06 -0.85
CA VAL A 92 -3.10 1.70 -1.30
C VAL A 92 -2.94 0.82 -0.07
N THR A 93 -4.02 0.14 0.32
CA THR A 93 -4.04 -0.60 1.57
C THR A 93 -3.59 -2.04 1.38
N PHE A 94 -2.96 -2.60 2.40
CA PHE A 94 -2.69 -4.03 2.48
C PHE A 94 -2.73 -4.49 3.94
N GLU A 95 -3.76 -4.05 4.62
CA GLU A 95 -3.97 -4.36 6.04
C GLU A 95 -4.64 -5.72 6.23
N ASP A 96 -4.66 -6.17 7.47
CA ASP A 96 -5.26 -7.46 7.82
C ASP A 96 -6.77 -7.30 7.93
N ASP A 97 -7.46 -7.50 6.83
CA ASP A 97 -8.91 -7.38 6.79
C ASP A 97 -9.61 -8.63 7.37
N GLU A 98 -8.87 -9.70 7.57
CA GLU A 98 -9.44 -10.95 8.11
C GLU A 98 -9.42 -10.98 9.64
N TYR A 99 -8.27 -10.73 10.26
CA TYR A 99 -8.12 -10.82 11.70
C TYR A 99 -7.91 -9.47 12.39
N GLN A 100 -7.74 -8.43 11.62
CA GLN A 100 -7.60 -7.06 12.11
C GLN A 100 -6.41 -6.86 13.05
N LYS A 101 -5.32 -7.57 12.80
CA LYS A 101 -4.14 -7.52 13.65
C LYS A 101 -3.13 -6.45 13.28
N TYR A 102 -3.18 -5.96 12.04
CA TYR A 102 -2.24 -4.92 11.62
C TYR A 102 -2.89 -4.04 10.56
N ARG A 103 -2.38 -2.84 10.47
CA ARG A 103 -2.71 -1.92 9.39
C ARG A 103 -1.45 -1.62 8.60
N ALA A 104 -1.59 -1.61 7.29
CA ALA A 104 -0.49 -1.31 6.40
C ALA A 104 -1.02 -0.66 5.14
N SER A 105 -0.27 0.31 4.64
CA SER A 105 -0.60 0.96 3.38
C SER A 105 0.62 1.66 2.85
N PHE A 106 0.56 2.07 1.59
CA PHE A 106 1.50 3.08 1.12
C PHE A 106 0.71 4.27 0.56
N LEU A 107 1.21 5.45 0.88
CA LEU A 107 0.66 6.71 0.39
C LEU A 107 1.34 7.05 -0.92
N ILE A 108 0.55 7.38 -1.93
CA ILE A 108 1.08 7.83 -3.21
C ILE A 108 1.53 9.27 -3.05
N ARG A 109 2.84 9.50 -3.13
CA ARG A 109 3.45 10.82 -2.95
C ARG A 109 3.71 11.51 -4.27
N GLY A 110 3.89 10.77 -5.32
CA GLY A 110 4.12 11.33 -6.63
C GLY A 110 3.68 10.36 -7.71
N TYR A 111 3.15 10.88 -8.79
CA TYR A 111 2.71 10.07 -9.90
C TYR A 111 2.69 10.91 -11.18
N LYS A 112 2.65 10.20 -12.30
CA LYS A 112 2.32 10.80 -13.58
C LYS A 112 1.23 9.98 -14.21
N TYR A 113 0.42 10.61 -15.03
CA TYR A 113 -0.57 9.87 -15.78
C TYR A 113 -0.42 10.15 -17.27
N ILE A 114 -0.78 9.17 -18.06
CA ILE A 114 -0.71 9.25 -19.51
C ILE A 114 -2.10 8.90 -20.01
N GLY A 115 -2.70 9.83 -20.75
CA GLY A 115 -3.99 9.58 -21.34
C GLY A 115 -3.88 8.64 -22.53
N LYS A 116 -5.02 8.15 -22.97
CA LYS A 116 -5.10 7.19 -24.07
C LYS A 116 -4.46 7.72 -25.35
N ASP A 117 -4.51 8.98 -25.55
CA ASP A 117 -3.97 9.62 -26.77
C ASP A 117 -2.60 10.26 -26.56
N GLY A 118 -1.93 9.83 -25.52
CA GLY A 118 -0.61 10.34 -25.21
C GLY A 118 -0.62 11.41 -24.17
#